data_c13ec991eeacf854ff7d51f1f4841921
#
_entry.id   c13ec991eeacf854ff7d51f1f4841921
#
_cell.length_a   1.000
_cell.length_b   1.000
_cell.length_c   1.000
_cell.angle_alpha   90.00
_cell.angle_beta   90.00
_cell.angle_gamma   90.00
#
_symmetry.space_group_name_H-M   'P 1'
#
loop_
_entity.id
_entity.type
_entity.pdbx_description
1 polymer ?
#
loop_
_entity_poly.entity_id
_entity_poly.type
_entity_poly.pdbx_seq_one_letter_code
_entity_poly.pdbx_strand_id
1 'polypeptide(L)'
;SVIRRQFGLSIGRFEGIEEPLARIAGLTYLMDAARLYTCGAVDNGQQPAVVSAIAKYQTTELARQIINDGMDILGGSGICRGPRNLLANIYTATPISITVEGANILTRTLMIFGQGAIRCHPFVYDEIQALGNNDVVAFDRTFWSHLGMMVRNSFRSKLLSLTRGYLARSPVSGATAPYYRKLTWASAAFALLTDLAMLSLGCSLKRKEKLSGRFADVLSWLYLGAATLRRFEAEGRQPQDLPLVHWAMRYAFAQMQEAFEGIVCNLEIPVLGGWWRSAMRLGWRLNPIG
;
A
#
# COMPACT_ATOMS: atom_id res chain seq x y z
N SER A 1 -7.79 26.88 -9.57
CA SER A 1 -6.51 27.43 -10.10
C SER A 1 -6.70 28.17 -11.43
N VAL A 2 -7.66 27.78 -12.27
CA VAL A 2 -7.89 28.37 -13.60
C VAL A 2 -8.44 29.82 -13.50
N ILE A 3 -9.33 30.07 -12.55
CA ILE A 3 -10.05 31.35 -12.42
C ILE A 3 -9.19 32.43 -11.75
N ARG A 4 -8.44 32.05 -10.70
CA ARG A 4 -7.61 32.98 -9.95
C ARG A 4 -6.39 33.37 -10.77
N ARG A 5 -6.17 34.68 -10.93
CA ARG A 5 -5.02 35.25 -11.63
C ARG A 5 -4.15 36.04 -10.68
N GLN A 6 -2.84 35.87 -10.79
CA GLN A 6 -1.81 36.70 -10.13
C GLN A 6 -0.63 36.86 -11.07
N PHE A 7 0.06 38.01 -10.98
CA PHE A 7 1.19 38.34 -11.86
C PHE A 7 0.85 38.23 -13.37
N GLY A 8 -0.39 38.55 -13.74
CA GLY A 8 -0.87 38.47 -15.13
C GLY A 8 -1.24 37.07 -15.64
N LEU A 9 -1.02 36.01 -14.85
CA LEU A 9 -1.25 34.62 -15.24
C LEU A 9 -2.29 33.93 -14.33
N SER A 10 -2.94 32.91 -14.84
CA SER A 10 -3.69 31.95 -14.03
C SER A 10 -2.72 31.23 -13.09
N ILE A 11 -3.07 31.12 -11.79
CA ILE A 11 -2.16 30.50 -10.81
C ILE A 11 -1.85 29.03 -11.12
N GLY A 12 -2.72 28.33 -11.85
CA GLY A 12 -2.50 26.95 -12.29
C GLY A 12 -1.36 26.76 -13.30
N ARG A 13 -0.76 27.87 -13.76
CA ARG A 13 0.42 27.86 -14.65
C ARG A 13 1.75 28.03 -13.91
N PHE A 14 1.73 28.15 -12.60
CA PHE A 14 2.96 28.19 -11.80
C PHE A 14 3.37 26.79 -11.42
N GLU A 15 4.62 26.42 -11.64
CA GLU A 15 5.17 25.09 -11.29
C GLU A 15 4.90 24.71 -9.82
N GLY A 16 4.98 25.67 -8.90
CA GLY A 16 4.66 25.46 -7.49
C GLY A 16 3.18 25.11 -7.23
N ILE A 17 2.27 25.36 -8.17
CA ILE A 17 0.85 25.00 -8.11
C ILE A 17 0.58 23.71 -8.92
N GLU A 18 1.39 23.46 -9.96
CA GLU A 18 1.26 22.23 -10.76
C GLU A 18 1.53 20.97 -9.92
N GLU A 19 2.50 21.03 -9.01
CA GLU A 19 2.86 19.89 -8.15
C GLU A 19 1.68 19.45 -7.25
N PRO A 20 1.06 20.30 -6.41
CA PRO A 20 -0.12 19.89 -5.63
C PRO A 20 -1.32 19.52 -6.52
N LEU A 21 -1.50 20.15 -7.69
CA LEU A 21 -2.55 19.74 -8.63
C LEU A 21 -2.32 18.33 -9.19
N ALA A 22 -1.07 18.00 -9.56
CA ALA A 22 -0.71 16.66 -10.01
C ALA A 22 -0.91 15.62 -8.90
N ARG A 23 -0.57 15.96 -7.65
CA ARG A 23 -0.80 15.10 -6.48
C ARG A 23 -2.29 14.87 -6.24
N ILE A 24 -3.11 15.92 -6.26
CA ILE A 24 -4.58 15.81 -6.15
C ILE A 24 -5.12 14.87 -7.23
N ALA A 25 -4.74 15.07 -8.49
CA ALA A 25 -5.23 14.27 -9.61
C ALA A 25 -4.79 12.80 -9.50
N GLY A 26 -3.51 12.55 -9.23
CA GLY A 26 -2.96 11.20 -9.11
C GLY A 26 -3.53 10.43 -7.91
N LEU A 27 -3.64 11.06 -6.74
CA LEU A 27 -4.25 10.45 -5.56
C LEU A 27 -5.74 10.19 -5.76
N THR A 28 -6.47 11.09 -6.41
CA THR A 28 -7.89 10.90 -6.72
C THR A 28 -8.07 9.69 -7.65
N TYR A 29 -7.26 9.57 -8.70
CA TYR A 29 -7.32 8.43 -9.62
C TYR A 29 -7.06 7.11 -8.89
N LEU A 30 -6.04 7.08 -8.03
CA LEU A 30 -5.65 5.91 -7.24
C LEU A 30 -6.74 5.51 -6.23
N MET A 31 -7.31 6.47 -5.50
CA MET A 31 -8.39 6.23 -4.54
C MET A 31 -9.65 5.71 -5.22
N ASP A 32 -10.02 6.30 -6.37
CA ASP A 32 -11.20 5.88 -7.11
C ASP A 32 -11.03 4.49 -7.72
N ALA A 33 -9.81 4.15 -8.18
CA ALA A 33 -9.48 2.79 -8.60
C ALA A 33 -9.67 1.76 -7.47
N ALA A 34 -9.18 2.08 -6.26
CA ALA A 34 -9.34 1.22 -5.10
C ALA A 34 -10.81 1.08 -4.70
N ARG A 35 -11.57 2.19 -4.72
CA ARG A 35 -13.02 2.20 -4.45
C ARG A 35 -13.77 1.28 -5.41
N LEU A 36 -13.58 1.46 -6.72
CA LEU A 36 -14.25 0.66 -7.75
C LEU A 36 -13.92 -0.83 -7.60
N TYR A 37 -12.65 -1.16 -7.34
CA TYR A 37 -12.23 -2.55 -7.20
C TYR A 37 -12.78 -3.20 -5.92
N THR A 38 -12.80 -2.45 -4.81
CA THR A 38 -13.35 -2.93 -3.53
C THR A 38 -14.86 -3.11 -3.60
N CYS A 39 -15.59 -2.11 -4.11
CA CYS A 39 -17.05 -2.18 -4.26
C CYS A 39 -17.44 -3.31 -5.22
N GLY A 40 -16.74 -3.46 -6.34
CA GLY A 40 -16.99 -4.57 -7.27
C GLY A 40 -16.79 -5.96 -6.65
N ALA A 41 -15.83 -6.11 -5.72
CA ALA A 41 -15.69 -7.36 -4.98
C ALA A 41 -16.90 -7.62 -4.05
N VAL A 42 -17.38 -6.59 -3.36
CA VAL A 42 -18.57 -6.68 -2.49
C VAL A 42 -19.84 -6.98 -3.32
N ASP A 43 -20.02 -6.31 -4.46
CA ASP A 43 -21.15 -6.55 -5.36
C ASP A 43 -21.19 -7.99 -5.91
N ASN A 44 -20.01 -8.62 -6.02
CA ASN A 44 -19.86 -10.04 -6.37
C ASN A 44 -19.97 -10.99 -5.14
N GLY A 45 -20.49 -10.52 -4.01
CA GLY A 45 -20.73 -11.33 -2.82
C GLY A 45 -19.49 -11.66 -1.98
N GLN A 46 -18.34 -11.05 -2.26
CA GLN A 46 -17.16 -11.25 -1.45
C GLN A 46 -17.22 -10.42 -0.15
N GLN A 47 -16.59 -10.93 0.91
CA GLN A 47 -16.47 -10.22 2.20
C GLN A 47 -15.00 -9.89 2.50
N PRO A 48 -14.41 -8.89 1.82
CA PRO A 48 -12.98 -8.64 1.88
C PRO A 48 -12.59 -7.80 3.12
N ALA A 49 -12.58 -8.40 4.30
CA ALA A 49 -12.39 -7.70 5.58
C ALA A 49 -11.09 -6.88 5.64
N VAL A 50 -9.94 -7.46 5.21
CA VAL A 50 -8.65 -6.75 5.22
C VAL A 50 -8.63 -5.64 4.17
N VAL A 51 -9.16 -5.90 2.98
CA VAL A 51 -9.22 -4.92 1.88
C VAL A 51 -10.13 -3.75 2.23
N SER A 52 -11.27 -3.99 2.90
CA SER A 52 -12.15 -2.93 3.40
C SER A 52 -11.45 -2.04 4.43
N ALA A 53 -10.65 -2.64 5.32
CA ALA A 53 -9.83 -1.89 6.27
C ALA A 53 -8.75 -1.05 5.56
N ILE A 54 -8.08 -1.60 4.54
CA ILE A 54 -7.13 -0.84 3.69
C ILE A 54 -7.84 0.32 2.99
N ALA A 55 -8.98 0.06 2.36
CA ALA A 55 -9.74 1.08 1.64
C ALA A 55 -10.14 2.22 2.59
N LYS A 56 -10.71 1.91 3.76
CA LYS A 56 -11.08 2.92 4.76
C LYS A 56 -9.87 3.74 5.21
N TYR A 57 -8.79 3.08 5.61
CA TYR A 57 -7.59 3.76 6.10
C TYR A 57 -6.96 4.66 5.02
N GLN A 58 -6.68 4.10 3.86
CA GLN A 58 -5.97 4.83 2.81
C GLN A 58 -6.81 5.95 2.21
N THR A 59 -8.10 5.71 1.91
CA THR A 59 -8.93 6.75 1.32
C THR A 59 -9.11 7.94 2.24
N THR A 60 -9.24 7.73 3.55
CA THR A 60 -9.40 8.83 4.51
C THR A 60 -8.11 9.62 4.72
N GLU A 61 -6.92 8.97 4.76
CA GLU A 61 -5.64 9.68 4.87
C GLU A 61 -5.29 10.43 3.59
N LEU A 62 -5.49 9.81 2.42
CA LEU A 62 -5.22 10.46 1.14
C LEU A 62 -6.21 11.60 0.86
N ALA A 63 -7.48 11.46 1.24
CA ALA A 63 -8.45 12.55 1.16
C ALA A 63 -8.03 13.74 2.02
N ARG A 64 -7.48 13.52 3.22
CA ARG A 64 -6.94 14.58 4.07
C ARG A 64 -5.81 15.33 3.35
N GLN A 65 -4.91 14.60 2.69
CA GLN A 65 -3.82 15.20 1.92
C GLN A 65 -4.34 16.04 0.74
N ILE A 66 -5.29 15.51 -0.03
CA ILE A 66 -5.93 16.20 -1.15
C ILE A 66 -6.62 17.50 -0.68
N ILE A 67 -7.32 17.44 0.45
CA ILE A 67 -8.02 18.60 1.01
C ILE A 67 -7.01 19.66 1.46
N ASN A 68 -5.91 19.29 2.10
CA ASN A 68 -4.86 20.22 2.49
C ASN A 68 -4.24 20.90 1.25
N ASP A 69 -3.88 20.14 0.22
CA ASP A 69 -3.38 20.70 -1.04
C ASP A 69 -4.39 21.68 -1.67
N GLY A 70 -5.67 21.33 -1.64
CA GLY A 70 -6.74 22.19 -2.13
C GLY A 70 -6.86 23.50 -1.33
N MET A 71 -6.72 23.44 0.00
CA MET A 71 -6.72 24.63 0.87
C MET A 71 -5.51 25.53 0.56
N ASP A 72 -4.34 24.95 0.37
CA ASP A 72 -3.11 25.68 0.04
C ASP A 72 -3.24 26.39 -1.31
N ILE A 73 -3.78 25.73 -2.34
CA ILE A 73 -4.07 26.33 -3.65
C ILE A 73 -5.09 27.48 -3.54
N LEU A 74 -6.10 27.35 -2.71
CA LEU A 74 -7.08 28.41 -2.48
C LEU A 74 -6.50 29.59 -1.69
N GLY A 75 -5.51 29.32 -0.83
CA GLY A 75 -4.87 30.33 0.02
C GLY A 75 -5.90 30.98 0.94
N GLY A 76 -5.86 32.32 1.10
CA GLY A 76 -6.77 33.04 1.98
C GLY A 76 -8.25 32.82 1.67
N SER A 77 -8.63 32.57 0.43
CA SER A 77 -10.01 32.25 0.06
C SER A 77 -10.45 30.87 0.58
N GLY A 78 -9.53 29.96 0.87
CA GLY A 78 -9.81 28.66 1.49
C GLY A 78 -10.29 28.79 2.93
N ILE A 79 -9.90 29.83 3.66
CA ILE A 79 -10.26 30.07 5.07
C ILE A 79 -11.63 30.75 5.19
N CYS A 80 -11.98 31.60 4.22
CA CYS A 80 -13.26 32.34 4.23
C CYS A 80 -14.42 31.37 4.00
N ARG A 81 -15.24 31.18 5.02
CA ARG A 81 -16.46 30.35 4.89
C ARG A 81 -17.54 31.08 4.08
N GLY A 82 -18.25 30.36 3.26
CA GLY A 82 -19.35 30.90 2.45
C GLY A 82 -19.68 29.99 1.27
N PRO A 83 -20.71 30.34 0.48
CA PRO A 83 -21.20 29.47 -0.60
C PRO A 83 -20.20 29.23 -1.73
N ARG A 84 -19.17 30.06 -1.83
CA ARG A 84 -18.11 29.92 -2.82
C ARG A 84 -16.92 29.08 -2.37
N ASN A 85 -16.83 28.72 -1.07
CA ASN A 85 -15.77 27.88 -0.54
C ASN A 85 -16.30 26.48 -0.28
N LEU A 86 -15.99 25.57 -1.21
CA LEU A 86 -16.39 24.16 -1.14
C LEU A 86 -15.53 23.34 -0.16
N LEU A 87 -14.31 23.80 0.18
CA LEU A 87 -13.35 23.01 0.94
C LEU A 87 -13.35 23.29 2.44
N ALA A 88 -13.68 24.49 2.89
CA ALA A 88 -13.58 24.87 4.31
C ALA A 88 -14.38 23.95 5.25
N ASN A 89 -15.60 23.58 4.85
CA ASN A 89 -16.44 22.69 5.64
C ASN A 89 -15.91 21.25 5.61
N ILE A 90 -15.44 20.77 4.45
CA ILE A 90 -14.84 19.45 4.29
C ILE A 90 -13.55 19.36 5.11
N TYR A 91 -12.70 20.39 5.06
CA TYR A 91 -11.48 20.47 5.86
C TYR A 91 -11.76 20.33 7.35
N THR A 92 -12.76 21.06 7.86
CA THR A 92 -13.17 21.00 9.27
C THR A 92 -13.76 19.64 9.65
N ALA A 93 -14.49 18.99 8.73
CA ALA A 93 -15.15 17.70 8.97
C ALA A 93 -14.22 16.49 8.77
N THR A 94 -13.13 16.62 8.03
CA THR A 94 -12.23 15.50 7.69
C THR A 94 -11.77 14.67 8.90
N PRO A 95 -11.44 15.24 10.08
CA PRO A 95 -11.01 14.46 11.25
C PRO A 95 -12.01 13.40 11.71
N ILE A 96 -13.32 13.58 11.44
CA ILE A 96 -14.32 12.57 11.82
C ILE A 96 -14.09 11.26 11.07
N SER A 97 -13.74 11.32 9.78
CA SER A 97 -13.48 10.13 8.96
C SER A 97 -12.26 9.33 9.42
N ILE A 98 -11.33 9.99 10.12
CA ILE A 98 -10.12 9.35 10.68
C ILE A 98 -10.44 8.56 11.95
N THR A 99 -11.44 9.01 12.72
CA THR A 99 -11.75 8.49 14.06
C THR A 99 -12.88 7.48 14.06
N VAL A 100 -13.91 7.64 13.20
CA VAL A 100 -15.08 6.75 13.20
C VAL A 100 -14.78 5.41 12.50
N GLU A 101 -15.58 4.40 12.81
CA GLU A 101 -15.52 3.04 12.22
C GLU A 101 -14.13 2.40 12.26
N GLY A 102 -13.47 2.58 13.40
CA GLY A 102 -12.08 2.17 13.61
C GLY A 102 -11.10 3.30 13.32
N ALA A 103 -10.50 3.84 14.39
CA ALA A 103 -9.48 4.87 14.27
C ALA A 103 -8.35 4.42 13.34
N ASN A 104 -7.88 5.31 12.46
CA ASN A 104 -6.87 4.96 11.46
C ASN A 104 -5.59 4.40 12.08
N ILE A 105 -5.19 4.88 13.25
CA ILE A 105 -4.03 4.35 13.98
C ILE A 105 -4.24 2.87 14.28
N LEU A 106 -5.40 2.50 14.85
CA LEU A 106 -5.74 1.12 15.17
C LEU A 106 -5.88 0.26 13.90
N THR A 107 -6.55 0.79 12.89
CA THR A 107 -6.75 0.08 11.61
C THR A 107 -5.43 -0.26 10.97
N ARG A 108 -4.51 0.71 10.88
CA ARG A 108 -3.18 0.52 10.29
C ARG A 108 -2.32 -0.46 11.10
N THR A 109 -2.26 -0.29 12.42
CA THR A 109 -1.29 -1.03 13.25
C THR A 109 -1.77 -2.42 13.64
N LEU A 110 -3.07 -2.63 13.78
CA LEU A 110 -3.61 -3.89 14.29
C LEU A 110 -4.49 -4.62 13.26
N MET A 111 -5.42 -3.93 12.58
CA MET A 111 -6.43 -4.63 11.77
C MET A 111 -5.87 -5.14 10.45
N ILE A 112 -5.16 -4.29 9.68
CA ILE A 112 -4.69 -4.62 8.33
C ILE A 112 -3.67 -5.76 8.38
N PHE A 113 -2.63 -5.66 9.20
CA PHE A 113 -1.57 -6.64 9.24
C PHE A 113 -1.59 -7.50 10.51
N GLY A 114 -1.73 -6.92 11.69
CA GLY A 114 -1.68 -7.65 12.96
C GLY A 114 -2.73 -8.78 13.08
N GLN A 115 -3.94 -8.54 12.57
CA GLN A 115 -4.99 -9.56 12.46
C GLN A 115 -5.05 -10.18 11.06
N GLY A 116 -4.85 -9.35 10.02
CA GLY A 116 -4.94 -9.79 8.64
C GLY A 116 -3.88 -10.81 8.27
N ALA A 117 -2.65 -10.70 8.79
CA ALA A 117 -1.57 -11.65 8.53
C ALA A 117 -1.98 -13.09 8.89
N ILE A 118 -2.62 -13.30 10.04
CA ILE A 118 -3.05 -14.64 10.46
C ILE A 118 -4.22 -15.15 9.60
N ARG A 119 -5.17 -14.26 9.27
CA ARG A 119 -6.41 -14.66 8.56
C ARG A 119 -6.21 -14.86 7.05
N CYS A 120 -5.29 -14.13 6.45
CA CYS A 120 -5.07 -14.14 5.01
C CYS A 120 -3.82 -14.93 4.60
N HIS A 121 -3.00 -15.39 5.56
CA HIS A 121 -1.86 -16.22 5.25
C HIS A 121 -2.32 -17.62 4.80
N PRO A 122 -1.75 -18.17 3.71
CA PRO A 122 -2.23 -19.44 3.13
C PRO A 122 -2.19 -20.64 4.07
N PHE A 123 -1.35 -20.62 5.10
CA PHE A 123 -1.10 -21.79 5.96
C PHE A 123 -1.26 -21.51 7.46
N VAL A 124 -0.95 -20.30 7.94
CA VAL A 124 -0.90 -20.02 9.39
C VAL A 124 -2.23 -20.26 10.09
N TYR A 125 -3.35 -19.93 9.44
CA TYR A 125 -4.66 -20.18 10.03
C TYR A 125 -4.92 -21.68 10.19
N ASP A 126 -4.62 -22.47 9.16
CA ASP A 126 -4.81 -23.93 9.17
C ASP A 126 -3.87 -24.62 10.17
N GLU A 127 -2.62 -24.15 10.31
CA GLU A 127 -1.68 -24.61 11.35
C GLU A 127 -2.23 -24.39 12.75
N ILE A 128 -2.77 -23.18 13.03
CA ILE A 128 -3.38 -22.85 14.33
C ILE A 128 -4.61 -23.74 14.61
N GLN A 129 -5.45 -23.98 13.60
CA GLN A 129 -6.64 -24.85 13.72
C GLN A 129 -6.24 -26.30 13.99
N ALA A 130 -5.25 -26.81 13.25
CA ALA A 130 -4.76 -28.17 13.44
C ALA A 130 -4.18 -28.38 14.85
N LEU A 131 -3.42 -27.40 15.36
CA LEU A 131 -2.92 -27.41 16.75
C LEU A 131 -4.07 -27.37 17.76
N GLY A 132 -5.09 -26.53 17.55
CA GLY A 132 -6.25 -26.44 18.44
C GLY A 132 -7.06 -27.73 18.49
N ASN A 133 -7.11 -28.48 17.40
CA ASN A 133 -7.81 -29.77 17.29
C ASN A 133 -6.93 -30.98 17.62
N ASN A 134 -5.68 -30.81 18.00
CA ASN A 134 -4.68 -31.88 18.18
C ASN A 134 -4.52 -32.80 16.95
N ASP A 135 -4.74 -32.27 15.75
CA ASP A 135 -4.59 -33.01 14.49
C ASP A 135 -3.14 -32.87 13.97
N VAL A 136 -2.28 -33.79 14.43
CA VAL A 136 -0.85 -33.81 14.06
C VAL A 136 -0.65 -34.03 12.56
N VAL A 137 -1.48 -34.83 11.91
CA VAL A 137 -1.36 -35.16 10.48
C VAL A 137 -1.68 -33.93 9.62
N ALA A 138 -2.76 -33.21 9.95
CA ALA A 138 -3.10 -31.97 9.28
C ALA A 138 -2.02 -30.89 9.51
N PHE A 139 -1.50 -30.80 10.74
CA PHE A 139 -0.42 -29.88 11.07
C PHE A 139 0.84 -30.15 10.24
N ASP A 140 1.34 -31.38 10.23
CA ASP A 140 2.57 -31.75 9.49
C ASP A 140 2.42 -31.42 8.00
N ARG A 141 1.30 -31.79 7.39
CA ARG A 141 1.06 -31.51 5.97
C ARG A 141 1.10 -30.01 5.68
N THR A 142 0.46 -29.20 6.50
CA THR A 142 0.37 -27.75 6.32
C THR A 142 1.72 -27.10 6.59
N PHE A 143 2.43 -27.52 7.64
CA PHE A 143 3.76 -27.04 7.99
C PHE A 143 4.80 -27.28 6.88
N TRP A 144 4.86 -28.48 6.30
CA TRP A 144 5.80 -28.75 5.21
C TRP A 144 5.45 -27.98 3.94
N SER A 145 4.16 -27.75 3.67
CA SER A 145 3.71 -26.91 2.56
C SER A 145 4.09 -25.44 2.79
N HIS A 146 3.96 -24.94 4.02
CA HIS A 146 4.39 -23.60 4.42
C HIS A 146 5.90 -23.43 4.27
N LEU A 147 6.68 -24.38 4.77
CA LEU A 147 8.14 -24.34 4.62
C LEU A 147 8.56 -24.35 3.13
N GLY A 148 7.92 -25.16 2.31
CA GLY A 148 8.13 -25.15 0.85
C GLY A 148 7.80 -23.79 0.21
N MET A 149 6.73 -23.12 0.66
CA MET A 149 6.40 -21.77 0.22
C MET A 149 7.47 -20.75 0.63
N MET A 150 7.95 -20.81 1.87
CA MET A 150 9.02 -19.90 2.37
C MET A 150 10.31 -20.05 1.56
N VAL A 151 10.75 -21.26 1.29
CA VAL A 151 11.93 -21.53 0.45
C VAL A 151 11.76 -20.97 -0.95
N ARG A 152 10.61 -21.24 -1.58
CA ARG A 152 10.28 -20.73 -2.91
C ARG A 152 10.25 -19.19 -2.94
N ASN A 153 9.61 -18.55 -1.96
CA ASN A 153 9.54 -17.10 -1.85
C ASN A 153 10.90 -16.47 -1.58
N SER A 154 11.76 -17.12 -0.80
CA SER A 154 13.14 -16.68 -0.54
C SER A 154 13.95 -16.65 -1.84
N PHE A 155 13.90 -17.74 -2.62
CA PHE A 155 14.57 -17.80 -3.91
C PHE A 155 14.01 -16.78 -4.90
N ARG A 156 12.68 -16.73 -5.03
CA ARG A 156 11.97 -15.80 -5.93
C ARG A 156 12.27 -14.34 -5.58
N SER A 157 12.20 -13.97 -4.30
CA SER A 157 12.49 -12.60 -3.85
C SER A 157 13.92 -12.17 -4.18
N LYS A 158 14.91 -13.04 -3.94
CA LYS A 158 16.32 -12.78 -4.28
C LYS A 158 16.53 -12.65 -5.77
N LEU A 159 15.97 -13.57 -6.57
CA LEU A 159 16.09 -13.54 -8.03
C LEU A 159 15.45 -12.28 -8.62
N LEU A 160 14.26 -11.92 -8.17
CA LEU A 160 13.57 -10.72 -8.63
C LEU A 160 14.27 -9.43 -8.15
N SER A 161 14.87 -9.44 -6.97
CA SER A 161 15.69 -8.33 -6.49
C SER A 161 16.92 -8.11 -7.39
N LEU A 162 17.69 -9.17 -7.66
CA LEU A 162 18.89 -9.09 -8.52
C LEU A 162 18.54 -8.60 -9.95
N THR A 163 17.38 -8.95 -10.45
CA THR A 163 16.92 -8.59 -11.81
C THR A 163 16.01 -7.39 -11.86
N ARG A 164 15.84 -6.66 -10.74
CA ARG A 164 14.91 -5.51 -10.61
C ARG A 164 13.49 -5.82 -11.11
N GLY A 165 13.03 -7.04 -10.88
CA GLY A 165 11.74 -7.53 -11.33
C GLY A 165 11.68 -7.95 -12.81
N TYR A 166 12.73 -7.78 -13.61
CA TYR A 166 12.69 -8.07 -15.06
C TYR A 166 12.27 -9.51 -15.38
N LEU A 167 12.64 -10.48 -14.57
CA LEU A 167 12.26 -11.89 -14.76
C LEU A 167 10.83 -12.20 -14.30
N ALA A 168 10.13 -11.25 -13.70
CA ALA A 168 8.72 -11.44 -13.36
C ALA A 168 7.86 -11.39 -14.62
N ARG A 169 6.86 -12.26 -14.68
CA ARG A 169 5.87 -12.24 -15.77
C ARG A 169 4.92 -11.06 -15.58
N SER A 170 4.60 -10.38 -16.67
CA SER A 170 3.53 -9.39 -16.71
C SER A 170 2.32 -10.00 -17.45
N PRO A 171 1.08 -9.80 -16.96
CA PRO A 171 -0.12 -10.24 -17.67
C PRO A 171 -0.42 -9.39 -18.91
N VAL A 172 0.27 -8.25 -19.04
CA VAL A 172 0.07 -7.28 -20.12
C VAL A 172 1.38 -6.89 -20.76
N SER A 173 1.32 -6.35 -21.96
CA SER A 173 2.42 -5.69 -22.67
C SER A 173 2.23 -4.17 -22.69
N GLY A 174 3.28 -3.43 -23.06
CA GLY A 174 3.26 -1.97 -23.18
C GLY A 174 3.69 -1.23 -21.93
N ALA A 175 3.25 0.03 -21.78
CA ALA A 175 3.76 0.99 -20.81
C ALA A 175 3.55 0.59 -19.33
N THR A 176 2.53 -0.20 -19.04
CA THR A 176 2.20 -0.66 -17.68
C THR A 176 2.88 -1.97 -17.27
N ALA A 177 3.42 -2.74 -18.23
CA ALA A 177 4.08 -4.01 -17.95
C ALA A 177 5.21 -3.95 -16.90
N PRO A 178 6.08 -2.92 -16.88
CA PRO A 178 7.10 -2.78 -15.83
C PRO A 178 6.51 -2.67 -14.41
N TYR A 179 5.35 -2.04 -14.27
CA TYR A 179 4.69 -1.90 -12.97
C TYR A 179 4.18 -3.23 -12.42
N TYR A 180 3.60 -4.09 -13.26
CA TYR A 180 3.20 -5.45 -12.87
C TYR A 180 4.40 -6.29 -12.40
N ARG A 181 5.53 -6.16 -13.10
CA ARG A 181 6.78 -6.83 -12.72
C ARG A 181 7.30 -6.36 -11.35
N LYS A 182 7.30 -5.04 -11.12
CA LYS A 182 7.69 -4.44 -9.84
C LYS A 182 6.73 -4.85 -8.71
N LEU A 183 5.41 -4.84 -8.93
CA LEU A 183 4.44 -5.33 -7.94
C LEU A 183 4.67 -6.80 -7.60
N THR A 184 4.99 -7.63 -8.59
CA THR A 184 5.32 -9.05 -8.37
C THR A 184 6.58 -9.22 -7.51
N TRP A 185 7.59 -8.39 -7.73
CA TRP A 185 8.78 -8.36 -6.89
C TRP A 185 8.47 -7.89 -5.48
N ALA A 186 7.76 -6.76 -5.33
CA ALA A 186 7.33 -6.24 -4.03
C ALA A 186 6.52 -7.27 -3.24
N SER A 187 5.58 -7.97 -3.89
CA SER A 187 4.79 -9.03 -3.27
C SER A 187 5.64 -10.20 -2.78
N ALA A 188 6.64 -10.63 -3.57
CA ALA A 188 7.54 -11.71 -3.15
C ALA A 188 8.42 -11.30 -1.95
N ALA A 189 8.91 -10.05 -1.94
CA ALA A 189 9.67 -9.51 -0.83
C ALA A 189 8.80 -9.35 0.44
N PHE A 190 7.56 -8.88 0.27
CA PHE A 190 6.60 -8.76 1.35
C PHE A 190 6.30 -10.13 1.99
N ALA A 191 6.01 -11.15 1.19
CA ALA A 191 5.74 -12.50 1.69
C ALA A 191 6.92 -13.03 2.51
N LEU A 192 8.15 -12.94 1.98
CA LEU A 192 9.35 -13.37 2.69
C LEU A 192 9.55 -12.64 4.03
N LEU A 193 9.41 -11.31 4.04
CA LEU A 193 9.58 -10.53 5.26
C LEU A 193 8.47 -10.79 6.28
N THR A 194 7.25 -11.08 5.81
CA THR A 194 6.12 -11.47 6.66
C THR A 194 6.42 -12.79 7.38
N ASP A 195 6.84 -13.81 6.65
CA ASP A 195 7.20 -15.11 7.22
C ASP A 195 8.35 -14.98 8.23
N LEU A 196 9.39 -14.21 7.88
CA LEU A 196 10.50 -13.93 8.79
C LEU A 196 10.05 -13.19 10.06
N ALA A 197 9.14 -12.24 9.94
CA ALA A 197 8.60 -11.51 11.09
C ALA A 197 7.73 -12.41 11.98
N MET A 198 6.89 -13.24 11.40
CA MET A 198 6.07 -14.21 12.15
C MET A 198 6.95 -15.26 12.84
N LEU A 199 7.96 -15.77 12.17
CA LEU A 199 8.89 -16.75 12.73
C LEU A 199 9.72 -16.18 13.88
N SER A 200 10.22 -14.94 13.73
CA SER A 200 11.11 -14.30 14.71
C SER A 200 10.38 -13.71 15.92
N LEU A 201 9.18 -13.18 15.73
CA LEU A 201 8.43 -12.45 16.74
C LEU A 201 7.21 -13.21 17.29
N GLY A 202 6.67 -14.17 16.51
CA GLY A 202 5.49 -14.95 16.90
C GLY A 202 4.35 -14.06 17.39
N CYS A 203 3.76 -14.42 18.53
CA CYS A 203 2.66 -13.66 19.14
C CYS A 203 3.03 -12.23 19.56
N SER A 204 4.32 -11.92 19.73
CA SER A 204 4.78 -10.58 20.07
C SER A 204 4.65 -9.58 18.92
N LEU A 205 4.51 -10.06 17.67
CA LEU A 205 4.33 -9.22 16.49
C LEU A 205 3.12 -8.27 16.63
N LYS A 206 2.02 -8.73 17.24
CA LYS A 206 0.82 -7.91 17.50
C LYS A 206 1.10 -6.73 18.45
N ARG A 207 2.09 -6.84 19.32
CA ARG A 207 2.50 -5.77 20.26
C ARG A 207 3.55 -4.84 19.67
N LYS A 208 4.17 -5.23 18.54
CA LYS A 208 5.14 -4.42 17.80
C LYS A 208 4.40 -3.54 16.77
N GLU A 209 3.46 -2.70 17.23
CA GLU A 209 2.53 -1.93 16.40
C GLU A 209 3.22 -1.06 15.34
N LYS A 210 4.38 -0.46 15.66
CA LYS A 210 5.16 0.32 14.69
C LYS A 210 5.63 -0.55 13.51
N LEU A 211 6.01 -1.79 13.78
CA LEU A 211 6.43 -2.74 12.77
C LEU A 211 5.23 -3.26 11.97
N SER A 212 4.17 -3.67 12.66
CA SER A 212 2.92 -4.11 12.02
C SER A 212 2.34 -3.05 11.10
N GLY A 213 2.39 -1.76 11.51
CA GLY A 213 1.97 -0.64 10.68
C GLY A 213 2.77 -0.50 9.38
N ARG A 214 4.08 -0.77 9.40
CA ARG A 214 4.91 -0.75 8.17
C ARG A 214 4.57 -1.90 7.22
N PHE A 215 4.31 -3.08 7.75
CA PHE A 215 3.77 -4.19 6.95
C PHE A 215 2.41 -3.85 6.35
N ALA A 216 1.53 -3.21 7.13
CA ALA A 216 0.24 -2.74 6.65
C ALA A 216 0.38 -1.71 5.53
N ASP A 217 1.36 -0.81 5.61
CA ASP A 217 1.64 0.16 4.55
C ASP A 217 2.06 -0.54 3.25
N VAL A 218 3.00 -1.49 3.31
CA VAL A 218 3.39 -2.25 2.11
C VAL A 218 2.19 -2.95 1.48
N LEU A 219 1.39 -3.66 2.29
CA LEU A 219 0.21 -4.37 1.81
C LEU A 219 -0.83 -3.43 1.19
N SER A 220 -1.04 -2.28 1.83
CA SER A 220 -1.96 -1.25 1.34
C SER A 220 -1.53 -0.69 0.00
N TRP A 221 -0.25 -0.34 -0.15
CA TRP A 221 0.26 0.19 -1.41
C TRP A 221 0.35 -0.86 -2.53
N LEU A 222 0.59 -2.12 -2.20
CA LEU A 222 0.45 -3.23 -3.15
C LEU A 222 -0.97 -3.33 -3.68
N TYR A 223 -1.96 -3.24 -2.78
CA TYR A 223 -3.38 -3.28 -3.15
C TYR A 223 -3.78 -2.08 -4.02
N LEU A 224 -3.45 -0.86 -3.59
CA LEU A 224 -3.76 0.37 -4.32
C LEU A 224 -3.11 0.39 -5.71
N GLY A 225 -1.85 -0.03 -5.82
CA GLY A 225 -1.16 -0.14 -7.10
C GLY A 225 -1.80 -1.18 -8.02
N ALA A 226 -2.17 -2.35 -7.48
CA ALA A 226 -2.84 -3.38 -8.25
C ALA A 226 -4.23 -2.92 -8.74
N ALA A 227 -5.02 -2.25 -7.88
CA ALA A 227 -6.31 -1.69 -8.25
C ALA A 227 -6.19 -0.62 -9.35
N THR A 228 -5.18 0.25 -9.25
CA THR A 228 -4.88 1.28 -10.27
C THR A 228 -4.60 0.65 -11.64
N LEU A 229 -3.74 -0.35 -11.70
CA LEU A 229 -3.44 -1.05 -12.95
C LEU A 229 -4.66 -1.81 -13.47
N ARG A 230 -5.42 -2.46 -12.59
CA ARG A 230 -6.62 -3.20 -12.98
C ARG A 230 -7.70 -2.28 -13.56
N ARG A 231 -7.90 -1.09 -12.97
CA ARG A 231 -8.81 -0.07 -13.50
C ARG A 231 -8.40 0.35 -14.90
N PHE A 232 -7.14 0.73 -15.09
CA PHE A 232 -6.63 1.16 -16.38
C PHE A 232 -6.83 0.09 -17.49
N GLU A 233 -6.57 -1.17 -17.15
CA GLU A 233 -6.82 -2.28 -18.09
C GLU A 233 -8.32 -2.47 -18.40
N ALA A 234 -9.17 -2.43 -17.36
CA ALA A 234 -10.61 -2.65 -17.48
C ALA A 234 -11.32 -1.53 -18.27
N GLU A 235 -10.84 -0.28 -18.16
CA GLU A 235 -11.35 0.88 -18.90
C GLU A 235 -10.77 1.00 -20.32
N GLY A 236 -10.05 -0.03 -20.80
CA GLY A 236 -9.55 -0.11 -22.17
C GLY A 236 -8.28 0.70 -22.42
N ARG A 237 -7.45 0.95 -21.38
CA ARG A 237 -6.13 1.60 -21.47
C ARG A 237 -6.21 3.00 -22.11
N GLN A 238 -7.09 3.84 -21.60
CA GLN A 238 -7.30 5.18 -22.16
C GLN A 238 -5.98 5.99 -22.12
N PRO A 239 -5.50 6.51 -23.28
CA PRO A 239 -4.22 7.23 -23.32
C PRO A 239 -4.16 8.46 -22.40
N GLN A 240 -5.30 9.13 -22.20
CA GLN A 240 -5.41 10.29 -21.32
C GLN A 240 -5.19 9.98 -19.84
N ASP A 241 -5.43 8.74 -19.41
CA ASP A 241 -5.25 8.31 -18.03
C ASP A 241 -3.81 7.83 -17.75
N LEU A 242 -3.05 7.53 -18.79
CA LEU A 242 -1.70 6.99 -18.64
C LEU A 242 -0.77 7.87 -17.79
N PRO A 243 -0.77 9.21 -17.91
CA PRO A 243 0.01 10.06 -17.01
C PRO A 243 -0.38 9.91 -15.54
N LEU A 244 -1.69 9.76 -15.23
CA LEU A 244 -2.19 9.54 -13.87
C LEU A 244 -1.76 8.18 -13.33
N VAL A 245 -1.83 7.13 -14.17
CA VAL A 245 -1.31 5.80 -13.83
C VAL A 245 0.18 5.84 -13.53
N HIS A 246 0.98 6.51 -14.37
CA HIS A 246 2.41 6.66 -14.14
C HIS A 246 2.71 7.36 -12.82
N TRP A 247 2.00 8.46 -12.54
CA TRP A 247 2.16 9.19 -11.29
C TRP A 247 1.78 8.31 -10.09
N ALA A 248 0.59 7.71 -10.11
CA ALA A 248 0.07 6.87 -9.03
C ALA A 248 0.98 5.68 -8.72
N MET A 249 1.48 5.00 -9.75
CA MET A 249 2.38 3.85 -9.59
C MET A 249 3.74 4.25 -9.01
N ARG A 250 4.32 5.35 -9.48
CA ARG A 250 5.58 5.86 -8.92
C ARG A 250 5.41 6.26 -7.46
N TYR A 251 4.32 6.95 -7.14
CA TYR A 251 4.01 7.31 -5.76
C TYR A 251 3.83 6.07 -4.87
N ALA A 252 3.06 5.08 -5.32
CA ALA A 252 2.86 3.84 -4.58
C ALA A 252 4.18 3.08 -4.33
N PHE A 253 5.07 3.00 -5.31
CA PHE A 253 6.37 2.36 -5.13
C PHE A 253 7.28 3.14 -4.19
N ALA A 254 7.27 4.48 -4.20
CA ALA A 254 8.02 5.28 -3.25
C ALA A 254 7.55 5.03 -1.80
N GLN A 255 6.24 4.95 -1.58
CA GLN A 255 5.66 4.63 -0.28
C GLN A 255 5.99 3.19 0.16
N MET A 256 5.95 2.22 -0.77
CA MET A 256 6.40 0.85 -0.48
C MET A 256 7.88 0.80 -0.11
N GLN A 257 8.73 1.55 -0.81
CA GLN A 257 10.16 1.63 -0.52
C GLN A 257 10.40 2.11 0.92
N GLU A 258 9.77 3.22 1.32
CA GLU A 258 9.88 3.76 2.67
C GLU A 258 9.43 2.74 3.73
N ALA A 259 8.30 2.07 3.48
CA ALA A 259 7.78 1.06 4.38
C ALA A 259 8.72 -0.16 4.50
N PHE A 260 9.27 -0.66 3.39
CA PHE A 260 10.25 -1.76 3.39
C PHE A 260 11.53 -1.38 4.12
N GLU A 261 12.08 -0.20 3.89
CA GLU A 261 13.24 0.28 4.65
C GLU A 261 12.96 0.31 6.14
N GLY A 262 11.77 0.80 6.50
CA GLY A 262 11.35 0.82 7.89
C GLY A 262 11.17 -0.57 8.51
N ILE A 263 10.71 -1.57 7.74
CA ILE A 263 10.65 -2.97 8.21
C ILE A 263 12.07 -3.49 8.45
N VAL A 264 12.94 -3.39 7.47
CA VAL A 264 14.32 -3.92 7.53
C VAL A 264 15.12 -3.27 8.66
N CYS A 265 14.95 -1.97 8.89
CA CYS A 265 15.64 -1.26 9.97
C CYS A 265 15.20 -1.68 11.38
N ASN A 266 13.96 -2.17 11.54
CA ASN A 266 13.35 -2.43 12.84
C ASN A 266 13.02 -3.91 13.11
N LEU A 267 13.10 -4.78 12.10
CA LEU A 267 12.90 -6.20 12.27
C LEU A 267 14.17 -6.83 12.86
N GLU A 268 14.07 -7.37 14.04
CA GLU A 268 15.15 -8.11 14.71
C GLU A 268 15.00 -9.59 14.42
N ILE A 269 16.04 -10.19 13.81
CA ILE A 269 16.13 -11.63 13.58
C ILE A 269 17.28 -12.15 14.44
N PRO A 270 16.98 -12.84 15.55
CA PRO A 270 18.00 -13.24 16.55
C PRO A 270 19.14 -14.06 15.97
N VAL A 271 18.86 -14.93 14.99
CA VAL A 271 19.84 -15.84 14.38
C VAL A 271 20.82 -15.11 13.46
N LEU A 272 20.42 -13.98 12.87
CA LEU A 272 21.22 -13.29 11.84
C LEU A 272 22.04 -12.13 12.39
N GLY A 273 21.86 -11.77 13.67
CA GLY A 273 22.58 -10.64 14.28
C GLY A 273 22.31 -9.29 13.62
N GLY A 274 23.06 -8.28 14.02
CA GLY A 274 22.83 -6.90 13.53
C GLY A 274 23.32 -6.63 12.10
N TRP A 275 24.26 -7.43 11.58
CA TRP A 275 24.87 -7.20 10.26
C TRP A 275 23.87 -7.36 9.10
N TRP A 276 22.88 -8.25 9.24
CA TRP A 276 21.88 -8.48 8.19
C TRP A 276 21.06 -7.21 7.91
N ARG A 277 20.75 -6.43 8.96
CA ARG A 277 20.03 -5.16 8.81
C ARG A 277 20.80 -4.16 7.95
N SER A 278 22.09 -4.03 8.19
CA SER A 278 22.96 -3.16 7.41
C SER A 278 23.09 -3.63 5.97
N ALA A 279 23.25 -4.93 5.75
CA ALA A 279 23.34 -5.52 4.41
C ALA A 279 22.02 -5.38 3.64
N MET A 280 20.88 -5.66 4.27
CA MET A 280 19.57 -5.51 3.64
C MET A 280 19.24 -4.05 3.35
N ARG A 281 19.53 -3.14 4.30
CA ARG A 281 19.33 -1.70 4.09
C ARG A 281 20.16 -1.18 2.93
N LEU A 282 21.43 -1.58 2.85
CA LEU A 282 22.28 -1.23 1.71
C LEU A 282 21.72 -1.80 0.40
N GLY A 283 21.29 -3.05 0.41
CA GLY A 283 20.67 -3.70 -0.75
C GLY A 283 19.43 -2.94 -1.26
N TRP A 284 18.53 -2.56 -0.37
CA TRP A 284 17.34 -1.77 -0.73
C TRP A 284 17.68 -0.36 -1.25
N ARG A 285 18.72 0.29 -0.72
CA ARG A 285 19.17 1.61 -1.20
C ARG A 285 19.86 1.52 -2.56
N LEU A 286 20.63 0.47 -2.80
CA LEU A 286 21.32 0.28 -4.08
C LEU A 286 20.39 -0.23 -5.19
N ASN A 287 19.28 -0.85 -4.82
CA ASN A 287 18.30 -1.40 -5.76
C ASN A 287 16.87 -1.06 -5.29
N PRO A 288 16.47 0.21 -5.41
CA PRO A 288 15.15 0.65 -4.97
C PRO A 288 14.04 0.10 -5.87
N ILE A 289 12.87 -0.11 -5.25
CA ILE A 289 11.64 -0.48 -5.94
C ILE A 289 10.98 0.77 -6.58
N GLY A 290 11.14 1.91 -5.90
CA GLY A 290 10.59 3.22 -6.30
C GLY A 290 11.38 3.93 -7.39
#